data_68ee85c26eb890f1f55bf516ef3e03ac
#
_entry.id   68ee85c26eb890f1f55bf516ef3e03ac
#
_cell.length_a   1.000
_cell.length_b   1.000
_cell.length_c   1.000
_cell.angle_alpha   90.00
_cell.angle_beta   90.00
_cell.angle_gamma   90.00
#
_symmetry.space_group_name_H-M   'P 1'
#
loop_
_entity.id
_entity.type
_entity.pdbx_description
1 polymer ?
#
loop_
_entity_poly.entity_id
_entity_poly.type
_entity_poly.pdbx_seq_one_letter_code
_entity_poly.pdbx_strand_id
1 'polypeptide(L)'
;MQRTAERFSEVPVVETVVLRLLVLLGREISSRLEQALRPYGLNESEFRTLIMLFSQPDGVAHPGMLCASAAQSPANMTRVADGLCERGLITRVACEQDRRRAILRITPAGEDLARALLPQTAAYTRELFAPMPPQERQALLEQLQTLLSRIDN
;
A
#
# COMPACT_ATOMS: atom_id res chain seq x y z
N MET A 1 -18.28 24.25 9.75
CA MET A 1 -17.80 24.41 8.35
C MET A 1 -18.35 25.68 7.68
N GLN A 2 -19.63 26.01 7.80
CA GLN A 2 -20.20 27.30 7.32
C GLN A 2 -19.41 28.54 7.80
N ARG A 3 -18.99 28.59 9.09
CA ARG A 3 -18.22 29.69 9.67
C ARG A 3 -16.85 29.96 9.01
N THR A 4 -16.23 28.96 8.38
CA THR A 4 -14.94 29.13 7.69
C THR A 4 -15.17 29.73 6.29
N ALA A 5 -16.22 29.30 5.60
CA ALA A 5 -16.59 29.83 4.28
C ALA A 5 -17.02 31.28 4.33
N GLU A 6 -17.68 31.71 5.42
CA GLU A 6 -18.08 33.12 5.63
C GLU A 6 -16.89 34.04 5.91
N ARG A 7 -15.77 33.54 6.45
CA ARG A 7 -14.56 34.31 6.76
C ARG A 7 -13.55 34.36 5.63
N PHE A 8 -13.56 33.41 4.71
CA PHE A 8 -12.61 33.30 3.61
C PHE A 8 -13.39 32.92 2.33
N SER A 9 -13.88 33.97 1.63
CA SER A 9 -14.65 33.77 0.38
C SER A 9 -13.87 33.06 -0.75
N GLU A 10 -12.57 32.90 -0.61
CA GLU A 10 -11.67 32.25 -1.59
C GLU A 10 -11.32 30.82 -1.27
N VAL A 11 -11.80 30.26 -0.13
CA VAL A 11 -11.48 28.84 0.21
C VAL A 11 -12.39 27.90 -0.56
N PRO A 12 -11.84 26.99 -1.37
CA PRO A 12 -12.62 25.96 -2.07
C PRO A 12 -13.15 24.93 -1.05
N VAL A 13 -14.35 25.16 -0.53
CA VAL A 13 -14.90 24.44 0.62
C VAL A 13 -15.06 22.94 0.33
N VAL A 14 -15.59 22.59 -0.83
CA VAL A 14 -15.84 21.19 -1.22
C VAL A 14 -14.51 20.44 -1.33
N GLU A 15 -13.56 21.01 -2.04
CA GLU A 15 -12.23 20.44 -2.27
C GLU A 15 -11.49 20.24 -0.95
N THR A 16 -11.58 21.24 -0.04
CA THR A 16 -11.00 21.15 1.30
C THR A 16 -11.61 20.02 2.13
N VAL A 17 -12.93 19.81 2.02
CA VAL A 17 -13.60 18.70 2.70
C VAL A 17 -13.17 17.37 2.12
N VAL A 18 -13.14 17.25 0.79
CA VAL A 18 -12.68 16.03 0.09
C VAL A 18 -11.25 15.68 0.53
N LEU A 19 -10.33 16.65 0.51
CA LEU A 19 -8.96 16.43 0.96
C LEU A 19 -8.90 15.95 2.41
N ARG A 20 -9.65 16.56 3.31
CA ARG A 20 -9.74 16.15 4.71
C ARG A 20 -10.28 14.74 4.86
N LEU A 21 -11.31 14.38 4.11
CA LEU A 21 -11.89 13.01 4.14
C LEU A 21 -10.89 11.98 3.62
N LEU A 22 -10.15 12.27 2.56
CA LEU A 22 -9.10 11.38 2.05
C LEU A 22 -8.02 11.10 3.10
N VAL A 23 -7.57 12.14 3.81
CA VAL A 23 -6.59 11.99 4.90
C VAL A 23 -7.15 11.15 6.04
N LEU A 24 -8.39 11.39 6.46
CA LEU A 24 -9.03 10.64 7.54
C LEU A 24 -9.25 9.17 7.15
N LEU A 25 -9.75 8.91 5.95
CA LEU A 25 -9.95 7.57 5.41
C LEU A 25 -8.63 6.80 5.31
N GLY A 26 -7.58 7.43 4.79
CA GLY A 26 -6.26 6.83 4.69
C GLY A 26 -5.74 6.39 6.06
N ARG A 27 -5.83 7.25 7.07
CA ARG A 27 -5.42 6.92 8.45
C ARG A 27 -6.21 5.79 9.06
N GLU A 28 -7.54 5.78 8.90
CA GLU A 28 -8.41 4.75 9.44
C GLU A 28 -8.16 3.39 8.77
N ILE A 29 -8.00 3.38 7.44
CA ILE A 29 -7.67 2.17 6.68
C ILE A 29 -6.31 1.60 7.13
N SER A 30 -5.27 2.43 7.23
CA SER A 30 -3.95 2.02 7.72
C SER A 30 -4.02 1.47 9.14
N SER A 31 -4.74 2.14 10.05
CA SER A 31 -4.90 1.68 11.44
C SER A 31 -5.56 0.31 11.53
N ARG A 32 -6.61 0.06 10.75
CA ARG A 32 -7.29 -1.24 10.71
C ARG A 32 -6.42 -2.33 10.10
N LEU A 33 -5.68 -1.99 9.05
CA LEU A 33 -4.72 -2.92 8.44
C LEU A 33 -3.63 -3.30 9.45
N GLU A 34 -3.04 -2.34 10.15
CA GLU A 34 -2.03 -2.62 11.18
C GLU A 34 -2.58 -3.51 12.30
N GLN A 35 -3.82 -3.28 12.74
CA GLN A 35 -4.47 -4.14 13.75
C GLN A 35 -4.62 -5.59 13.23
N ALA A 36 -5.02 -5.77 11.98
CA ALA A 36 -5.16 -7.08 11.35
C ALA A 36 -3.79 -7.79 11.17
N LEU A 37 -2.72 -7.04 10.94
CA LEU A 37 -1.37 -7.56 10.74
C LEU A 37 -0.62 -7.88 12.04
N ARG A 38 -1.04 -7.29 13.17
CA ARG A 38 -0.38 -7.45 14.48
C ARG A 38 -0.20 -8.90 14.92
N PRO A 39 -1.19 -9.82 14.79
CA PRO A 39 -1.01 -11.24 15.14
C PRO A 39 0.09 -11.95 14.36
N TYR A 40 0.41 -11.43 13.18
CA TYR A 40 1.44 -11.98 12.28
C TYR A 40 2.79 -11.28 12.45
N GLY A 41 2.88 -10.29 13.35
CA GLY A 41 4.08 -9.50 13.57
C GLY A 41 4.53 -8.69 12.36
N LEU A 42 3.61 -8.33 11.47
CA LEU A 42 3.87 -7.50 10.30
C LEU A 42 3.40 -6.06 10.53
N ASN A 43 4.13 -5.11 10.01
CA ASN A 43 3.63 -3.76 9.77
C ASN A 43 3.09 -3.62 8.33
N GLU A 44 2.42 -2.49 8.05
CA GLU A 44 1.83 -2.23 6.73
C GLU A 44 2.86 -2.26 5.59
N SER A 45 4.05 -1.69 5.80
CA SER A 45 5.12 -1.66 4.79
C SER A 45 5.65 -3.06 4.46
N GLU A 46 5.84 -3.90 5.46
CA GLU A 46 6.26 -5.30 5.29
C GLU A 46 5.18 -6.11 4.57
N PHE A 47 3.92 -5.96 4.97
CA PHE A 47 2.79 -6.59 4.29
C PHE A 47 2.70 -6.20 2.82
N ARG A 48 2.72 -4.89 2.50
CA ARG A 48 2.67 -4.41 1.13
C ARG A 48 3.81 -4.97 0.29
N THR A 49 5.03 -4.97 0.82
CA THR A 49 6.21 -5.52 0.14
C THR A 49 6.05 -7.02 -0.13
N LEU A 50 5.56 -7.78 0.87
CA LEU A 50 5.33 -9.22 0.74
C LEU A 50 4.27 -9.53 -0.33
N ILE A 51 3.13 -8.83 -0.31
CA ILE A 51 2.05 -9.02 -1.29
C ILE A 51 2.50 -8.62 -2.70
N MET A 52 3.29 -7.56 -2.83
CA MET A 52 3.83 -7.16 -4.14
C MET A 52 4.77 -8.23 -4.72
N LEU A 53 5.64 -8.81 -3.90
CA LEU A 53 6.49 -9.93 -4.32
C LEU A 53 5.64 -11.16 -4.68
N PHE A 54 4.66 -11.50 -3.86
CA PHE A 54 3.73 -12.59 -4.12
C PHE A 54 2.96 -12.43 -5.44
N SER A 55 2.69 -11.19 -5.85
CA SER A 55 1.97 -10.88 -7.08
C SER A 55 2.85 -10.93 -8.34
N GLN A 56 4.19 -11.02 -8.18
CA GLN A 56 5.08 -11.18 -9.34
C GLN A 56 5.06 -12.62 -9.84
N PRO A 57 5.12 -12.85 -11.18
CA PRO A 57 5.09 -14.22 -11.75
C PRO A 57 6.13 -15.16 -11.14
N ASP A 58 7.35 -14.64 -10.90
CA ASP A 58 8.47 -15.41 -10.36
C ASP A 58 8.73 -15.17 -8.86
N GLY A 59 7.82 -14.43 -8.19
CA GLY A 59 8.02 -14.03 -6.81
C GLY A 59 9.23 -13.13 -6.58
N VAL A 60 9.66 -12.39 -7.60
CA VAL A 60 10.92 -11.64 -7.62
C VAL A 60 10.69 -10.18 -8.01
N ALA A 61 11.35 -9.26 -7.33
CA ALA A 61 11.30 -7.85 -7.68
C ALA A 61 12.61 -7.11 -7.33
N HIS A 62 12.88 -6.04 -8.08
CA HIS A 62 13.93 -5.09 -7.72
C HIS A 62 13.44 -4.15 -6.62
N PRO A 63 14.28 -3.82 -5.60
CA PRO A 63 13.93 -2.88 -4.53
C PRO A 63 13.40 -1.54 -5.05
N GLY A 64 13.97 -1.01 -6.13
CA GLY A 64 13.53 0.25 -6.74
C GLY A 64 12.09 0.20 -7.27
N MET A 65 11.68 -0.93 -7.86
CA MET A 65 10.29 -1.14 -8.29
C MET A 65 9.34 -1.19 -7.08
N LEU A 66 9.75 -1.87 -6.02
CA LEU A 66 8.97 -1.95 -4.78
C LEU A 66 8.85 -0.58 -4.10
N CYS A 67 9.91 0.24 -4.09
CA CYS A 67 9.86 1.62 -3.59
C CYS A 67 8.79 2.44 -4.32
N ALA A 68 8.82 2.44 -5.66
CA ALA A 68 7.88 3.21 -6.47
C ALA A 68 6.43 2.78 -6.22
N SER A 69 6.18 1.46 -6.25
CA SER A 69 4.83 0.92 -6.12
C SER A 69 4.26 0.98 -4.70
N ALA A 70 5.12 0.93 -3.67
CA ALA A 70 4.71 1.03 -2.26
C ALA A 70 4.76 2.47 -1.72
N ALA A 71 5.10 3.46 -2.55
CA ALA A 71 5.33 4.85 -2.14
C ALA A 71 6.29 4.95 -0.94
N GLN A 72 7.40 4.19 -0.99
CA GLN A 72 8.38 4.10 0.10
C GLN A 72 9.73 4.69 -0.31
N SER A 73 10.41 5.30 0.65
CA SER A 73 11.79 5.72 0.44
C SER A 73 12.74 4.51 0.34
N PRO A 74 13.87 4.62 -0.39
CA PRO A 74 14.88 3.56 -0.47
C PRO A 74 15.38 3.10 0.91
N ALA A 75 15.57 4.04 1.85
CA ALA A 75 16.00 3.74 3.21
C ALA A 75 14.96 2.89 3.97
N ASN A 76 13.67 3.22 3.84
CA ASN A 76 12.60 2.42 4.45
C ASN A 76 12.50 1.04 3.80
N MET A 77 12.62 0.94 2.47
CA MET A 77 12.61 -0.34 1.76
C MET A 77 13.76 -1.25 2.22
N THR A 78 14.96 -0.69 2.45
CA THR A 78 16.08 -1.46 3.00
C THR A 78 15.73 -2.07 4.35
N ARG A 79 15.22 -1.25 5.28
CA ARG A 79 14.79 -1.71 6.61
C ARG A 79 13.69 -2.77 6.56
N VAL A 80 12.70 -2.57 5.68
CA VAL A 80 11.60 -3.53 5.46
C VAL A 80 12.14 -4.85 4.91
N ALA A 81 13.02 -4.79 3.92
CA ALA A 81 13.63 -5.99 3.35
C ALA A 81 14.51 -6.74 4.38
N ASP A 82 15.26 -6.02 5.21
CA ASP A 82 16.06 -6.62 6.30
C ASP A 82 15.15 -7.38 7.28
N GLY A 83 14.08 -6.74 7.77
CA GLY A 83 13.14 -7.38 8.70
C GLY A 83 12.44 -8.60 8.10
N LEU A 84 12.04 -8.55 6.82
CA LEU A 84 11.46 -9.71 6.15
C LEU A 84 12.47 -10.84 5.90
N CYS A 85 13.75 -10.51 5.61
CA CYS A 85 14.83 -11.49 5.48
C CYS A 85 15.14 -12.17 6.81
N GLU A 86 15.26 -11.42 7.92
CA GLU A 86 15.50 -11.95 9.27
C GLU A 86 14.42 -12.96 9.68
N ARG A 87 13.19 -12.75 9.22
CA ARG A 87 12.06 -13.66 9.46
C ARG A 87 11.97 -14.80 8.45
N GLY A 88 12.88 -14.88 7.48
CA GLY A 88 12.88 -15.91 6.45
C GLY A 88 11.71 -15.84 5.45
N LEU A 89 11.02 -14.69 5.36
CA LEU A 89 9.86 -14.51 4.48
C LEU A 89 10.28 -14.12 3.06
N ILE A 90 11.42 -13.48 2.92
CA ILE A 90 12.07 -13.18 1.63
C ILE A 90 13.57 -13.47 1.71
N THR A 91 14.22 -13.51 0.55
CA THR A 91 15.68 -13.60 0.42
C THR A 91 16.20 -12.52 -0.52
N ARG A 92 17.46 -12.14 -0.32
CA ARG A 92 18.21 -11.32 -1.28
C ARG A 92 19.01 -12.22 -2.19
N VAL A 93 18.85 -12.04 -3.49
CA VAL A 93 19.56 -12.81 -4.52
C VAL A 93 20.35 -11.82 -5.38
N ALA A 94 21.57 -12.17 -5.75
CA ALA A 94 22.33 -11.38 -6.72
C ALA A 94 21.61 -11.42 -8.09
N CYS A 95 21.49 -10.28 -8.75
CA CYS A 95 20.97 -10.24 -10.10
C CYS A 95 21.98 -10.89 -11.06
N GLU A 96 21.54 -11.85 -11.88
CA GLU A 96 22.44 -12.53 -12.82
C GLU A 96 23.03 -11.58 -13.86
N GLN A 97 22.29 -10.53 -14.22
CA GLN A 97 22.69 -9.55 -15.24
C GLN A 97 23.59 -8.44 -14.66
N ASP A 98 23.48 -8.14 -13.35
CA ASP A 98 24.29 -7.16 -12.65
C ASP A 98 24.46 -7.55 -11.17
N ARG A 99 25.58 -8.19 -10.85
CA ARG A 99 25.89 -8.66 -9.49
C ARG A 99 25.96 -7.56 -8.43
N ARG A 100 25.96 -6.28 -8.85
CA ARG A 100 25.88 -5.13 -7.94
C ARG A 100 24.45 -4.81 -7.53
N ARG A 101 23.45 -5.38 -8.20
CA ARG A 101 22.04 -5.19 -7.88
C ARG A 101 21.49 -6.41 -7.16
N ALA A 102 21.05 -6.23 -5.94
CA ALA A 102 20.27 -7.23 -5.23
C ALA A 102 18.82 -7.21 -5.73
N ILE A 103 18.25 -8.37 -5.92
CA ILE A 103 16.81 -8.56 -6.10
C ILE A 103 16.23 -9.23 -4.87
N LEU A 104 14.96 -8.97 -4.59
CA LEU A 104 14.23 -9.61 -3.50
C LEU A 104 13.39 -10.75 -4.08
N ARG A 105 13.42 -11.88 -3.41
CA ARG A 105 12.63 -13.06 -3.76
C ARG A 105 11.81 -13.49 -2.56
N ILE A 106 10.52 -13.77 -2.77
CA ILE A 106 9.67 -14.37 -1.76
C ILE A 106 10.09 -15.83 -1.52
N THR A 107 10.01 -16.26 -0.27
CA THR A 107 10.25 -17.66 0.10
C THR A 107 8.93 -18.45 0.16
N PRO A 108 8.94 -19.78 0.19
CA PRO A 108 7.73 -20.57 0.44
C PRO A 108 6.98 -20.15 1.72
N ALA A 109 7.71 -19.85 2.80
CA ALA A 109 7.12 -19.35 4.04
C ALA A 109 6.46 -17.97 3.85
N GLY A 110 7.07 -17.10 3.05
CA GLY A 110 6.48 -15.80 2.67
C GLY A 110 5.22 -15.95 1.83
N GLU A 111 5.22 -16.88 0.88
CA GLU A 111 4.03 -17.19 0.06
C GLU A 111 2.88 -17.73 0.90
N ASP A 112 3.16 -18.67 1.84
CA ASP A 112 2.15 -19.23 2.71
C ASP A 112 1.53 -18.15 3.61
N LEU A 113 2.35 -17.25 4.14
CA LEU A 113 1.87 -16.11 4.91
C LEU A 113 1.03 -15.15 4.06
N ALA A 114 1.46 -14.83 2.83
CA ALA A 114 0.69 -14.01 1.91
C ALA A 114 -0.67 -14.64 1.60
N ARG A 115 -0.72 -15.95 1.30
CA ARG A 115 -1.97 -16.70 1.06
C ARG A 115 -2.91 -16.68 2.27
N ALA A 116 -2.38 -16.73 3.48
CA ALA A 116 -3.19 -16.67 4.70
C ALA A 116 -3.78 -15.27 4.95
N LEU A 117 -3.05 -14.21 4.59
CA LEU A 117 -3.45 -12.82 4.83
C LEU A 117 -4.43 -12.26 3.78
N LEU A 118 -4.27 -12.65 2.51
CA LEU A 118 -5.08 -12.13 1.41
C LEU A 118 -6.60 -12.28 1.61
N PRO A 119 -7.15 -13.41 2.08
CA PRO A 119 -8.59 -13.53 2.30
C PRO A 119 -9.13 -12.54 3.34
N GLN A 120 -8.37 -12.26 4.40
CA GLN A 120 -8.76 -11.36 5.48
C GLN A 120 -8.78 -9.90 5.01
N THR A 121 -7.73 -9.47 4.31
CA THR A 121 -7.67 -8.12 3.74
C THR A 121 -8.70 -7.92 2.63
N ALA A 122 -8.95 -8.95 1.80
CA ALA A 122 -9.98 -8.92 0.78
C ALA A 122 -11.40 -8.86 1.37
N ALA A 123 -11.64 -9.54 2.50
CA ALA A 123 -12.93 -9.47 3.20
C ALA A 123 -13.19 -8.04 3.70
N TYR A 124 -12.22 -7.43 4.36
CA TYR A 124 -12.32 -6.04 4.81
C TYR A 124 -12.56 -5.07 3.65
N THR A 125 -11.81 -5.22 2.55
CA THR A 125 -11.99 -4.36 1.37
C THR A 125 -13.40 -4.50 0.79
N ARG A 126 -13.92 -5.72 0.67
CA ARG A 126 -15.29 -5.95 0.19
C ARG A 126 -16.34 -5.32 1.09
N GLU A 127 -16.18 -5.45 2.40
CA GLU A 127 -17.10 -4.85 3.37
C GLU A 127 -17.09 -3.32 3.29
N LEU A 128 -15.93 -2.71 3.22
CA LEU A 128 -15.78 -1.26 3.10
C LEU A 128 -16.48 -0.69 1.87
N PHE A 129 -16.41 -1.39 0.74
CA PHE A 129 -17.01 -0.96 -0.51
C PHE A 129 -18.40 -1.56 -0.79
N ALA A 130 -18.94 -2.41 0.10
CA ALA A 130 -20.23 -3.06 -0.08
C ALA A 130 -21.39 -2.08 -0.35
N PRO A 131 -21.48 -0.91 0.35
CA PRO A 131 -22.57 0.04 0.10
C PRO A 131 -22.50 0.74 -1.26
N MET A 132 -21.35 0.70 -1.95
CA MET A 132 -21.12 1.44 -3.19
C MET A 132 -21.39 0.55 -4.42
N PRO A 133 -22.24 0.96 -5.37
CA PRO A 133 -22.45 0.25 -6.63
C PRO A 133 -21.19 0.12 -7.47
N PRO A 134 -21.05 -0.91 -8.34
CA PRO A 134 -19.86 -1.12 -9.15
C PRO A 134 -19.44 0.09 -10.00
N GLN A 135 -20.42 0.78 -10.60
CA GLN A 135 -20.19 1.96 -11.43
C GLN A 135 -19.58 3.12 -10.62
N GLU A 136 -20.07 3.31 -9.39
CA GLU A 136 -19.54 4.36 -8.50
C GLU A 136 -18.13 4.05 -8.02
N ARG A 137 -17.81 2.77 -7.78
CA ARG A 137 -16.45 2.33 -7.44
C ARG A 137 -15.47 2.63 -8.59
N GLN A 138 -15.89 2.35 -9.84
CA GLN A 138 -15.10 2.63 -11.02
C GLN A 138 -14.88 4.13 -11.20
N ALA A 139 -15.92 4.93 -11.05
CA ALA A 139 -15.81 6.39 -11.13
C ALA A 139 -14.88 6.96 -10.04
N LEU A 140 -14.99 6.46 -8.81
CA LEU A 140 -14.10 6.85 -7.71
C LEU A 140 -12.64 6.50 -8.01
N LEU A 141 -12.37 5.30 -8.54
CA LEU A 141 -11.02 4.88 -8.94
C LEU A 141 -10.42 5.86 -9.94
N GLU A 142 -11.14 6.21 -11.01
CA GLU A 142 -10.67 7.13 -12.06
C GLU A 142 -10.40 8.55 -11.51
N GLN A 143 -11.28 9.02 -10.62
CA GLN A 143 -11.08 10.32 -9.97
C GLN A 143 -9.86 10.35 -9.07
N LEU A 144 -9.63 9.30 -8.26
CA LEU A 144 -8.47 9.20 -7.39
C LEU A 144 -7.16 9.07 -8.19
N GLN A 145 -7.16 8.31 -9.27
CA GLN A 145 -6.01 8.23 -10.19
C GLN A 145 -5.67 9.59 -10.81
N THR A 146 -6.70 10.34 -11.21
CA THR A 146 -6.54 11.70 -11.74
C THR A 146 -5.94 12.66 -10.72
N LEU A 147 -6.39 12.58 -9.45
CA LEU A 147 -5.83 13.41 -8.38
C LEU A 147 -4.38 13.01 -8.08
N LEU A 148 -4.09 11.72 -8.02
CA LEU A 148 -2.74 11.22 -7.73
C LEU A 148 -1.74 11.68 -8.81
N SER A 149 -2.09 11.57 -10.09
CA SER A 149 -1.24 12.02 -11.20
C SER A 149 -0.89 13.50 -11.18
N ARG A 150 -1.68 14.34 -10.49
CA ARG A 150 -1.41 15.79 -10.31
C ARG A 150 -0.46 16.09 -9.15
N ILE A 151 -0.34 15.18 -8.19
CA ILE A 151 0.56 15.33 -7.05
C ILE A 151 1.99 14.92 -7.46
N ASP A 152 2.11 13.94 -8.37
CA ASP A 152 3.39 13.39 -8.81
C ASP A 152 4.09 14.28 -9.88
N ASN A 153 3.43 15.34 -10.39
CA ASN A 153 3.99 16.34 -11.28
C ASN A 153 4.39 17.61 -10.53
#